data_83899438524515536dbde2d3a19741e7
#
_entry.id   83899438524515536dbde2d3a19741e7
#
_cell.length_a   1.000
_cell.length_b   1.000
_cell.length_c   1.000
_cell.angle_alpha   90.00
_cell.angle_beta   90.00
_cell.angle_gamma   90.00
#
_symmetry.space_group_name_H-M   'P 1'
#
loop_
_entity.id
_entity.type
_entity.pdbx_description
1 polymer ?
#
loop_
_entity_poly.entity_id
_entity_poly.type
_entity_poly.pdbx_seq_one_letter_code
_entity_poly.pdbx_strand_id
1 'polypeptide(L)'
;MGTRQRLIDTASELLAGEGVDAVTLRGIAKAAGVSHGAPLRHFSGRAELLSAVATRGYADLLARREKLPDTSPRERLTAACHSYVDFALANPAMFELMFRRDLIDATDPALSAAASAVFDTFAVLVAAVPTPIARSGADLRLVAASLWAALHGLAQLWLWGGLAGASFAPSPESALAVTLDAYLG
;
A
#
# COMPACT_ATOMS: atom_id res chain seq x y z
N MET A 1 14.00 6.32 -20.60
CA MET A 1 13.03 5.43 -19.95
C MET A 1 12.83 4.18 -20.82
N GLY A 2 13.03 2.96 -20.28
CA GLY A 2 12.92 1.71 -21.05
C GLY A 2 11.46 1.33 -21.34
N THR A 3 11.25 0.48 -22.36
CA THR A 3 9.89 0.03 -22.77
C THR A 3 9.12 -0.64 -21.61
N ARG A 4 9.80 -1.48 -20.81
CA ARG A 4 9.18 -2.13 -19.65
C ARG A 4 8.61 -1.11 -18.65
N GLN A 5 9.36 -0.05 -18.35
CA GLN A 5 8.90 0.98 -17.43
C GLN A 5 7.71 1.75 -17.99
N ARG A 6 7.73 2.11 -19.27
CA ARG A 6 6.57 2.75 -19.93
C ARG A 6 5.31 1.91 -19.84
N LEU A 7 5.43 0.60 -20.02
CA LEU A 7 4.29 -0.32 -19.89
C LEU A 7 3.74 -0.37 -18.47
N ILE A 8 4.61 -0.34 -17.45
CA ILE A 8 4.17 -0.27 -16.03
C ILE A 8 3.49 1.07 -15.74
N ASP A 9 4.04 2.19 -16.23
CA ASP A 9 3.46 3.52 -16.06
C ASP A 9 2.08 3.59 -16.68
N THR A 10 1.94 3.15 -17.94
CA THR A 10 0.65 3.07 -18.64
C THR A 10 -0.36 2.16 -17.91
N ALA A 11 0.12 1.01 -17.37
CA ALA A 11 -0.73 0.11 -16.60
C ALA A 11 -1.21 0.76 -15.29
N SER A 12 -0.35 1.53 -14.62
CA SER A 12 -0.72 2.28 -13.40
C SER A 12 -1.75 3.37 -13.69
N GLU A 13 -1.63 4.07 -14.83
CA GLU A 13 -2.61 5.07 -15.29
C GLU A 13 -3.97 4.44 -15.61
N LEU A 14 -3.99 3.31 -16.35
CA LEU A 14 -5.21 2.56 -16.62
C LEU A 14 -5.86 2.03 -15.33
N LEU A 15 -5.07 1.52 -14.40
CA LEU A 15 -5.54 1.07 -13.09
C LEU A 15 -6.26 2.20 -12.34
N ALA A 16 -5.65 3.38 -12.30
CA ALA A 16 -6.21 4.53 -11.59
C ALA A 16 -7.47 5.09 -12.24
N GLY A 17 -7.55 5.10 -13.58
CA GLY A 17 -8.67 5.70 -14.31
C GLY A 17 -9.82 4.73 -14.60
N GLU A 18 -9.51 3.47 -14.88
CA GLU A 18 -10.48 2.51 -15.41
C GLU A 18 -10.60 1.23 -14.56
N GLY A 19 -9.78 1.10 -13.51
CA GLY A 19 -9.76 -0.07 -12.62
C GLY A 19 -8.96 -1.25 -13.16
N VAL A 20 -8.87 -2.31 -12.34
CA VAL A 20 -7.99 -3.46 -12.59
C VAL A 20 -8.37 -4.26 -13.84
N ASP A 21 -9.63 -4.28 -14.22
CA ASP A 21 -10.09 -5.04 -15.37
C ASP A 21 -9.62 -4.44 -16.70
N ALA A 22 -9.39 -3.13 -16.76
CA ALA A 22 -8.81 -2.47 -17.94
C ALA A 22 -7.33 -2.81 -18.13
N VAL A 23 -6.63 -3.23 -17.08
CA VAL A 23 -5.20 -3.57 -17.12
C VAL A 23 -5.00 -4.94 -17.75
N THR A 24 -4.91 -4.98 -19.07
CA THR A 24 -4.62 -6.16 -19.87
C THR A 24 -3.41 -5.93 -20.76
N LEU A 25 -2.69 -7.00 -21.16
CA LEU A 25 -1.51 -6.85 -22.04
C LEU A 25 -1.87 -6.16 -23.37
N ARG A 26 -3.07 -6.43 -23.92
CA ARG A 26 -3.56 -5.78 -25.14
C ARG A 26 -3.94 -4.31 -24.89
N GLY A 27 -4.62 -4.05 -23.76
CA GLY A 27 -5.00 -2.69 -23.36
C GLY A 27 -3.80 -1.78 -23.19
N ILE A 28 -2.76 -2.23 -22.46
CA ILE A 28 -1.54 -1.44 -22.25
C ILE A 28 -0.73 -1.27 -23.54
N ALA A 29 -0.68 -2.27 -24.44
CA ALA A 29 -0.02 -2.12 -25.73
C ALA A 29 -0.66 -0.99 -26.56
N LYS A 30 -1.99 -0.97 -26.62
CA LYS A 30 -2.77 0.09 -27.29
C LYS A 30 -2.54 1.45 -26.65
N ALA A 31 -2.64 1.55 -25.32
CA ALA A 31 -2.50 2.81 -24.60
C ALA A 31 -1.06 3.36 -24.66
N ALA A 32 -0.04 2.48 -24.58
CA ALA A 32 1.36 2.86 -24.69
C ALA A 32 1.83 3.13 -26.14
N GLY A 33 0.98 2.90 -27.14
CA GLY A 33 1.33 3.10 -28.56
C GLY A 33 2.40 2.14 -29.09
N VAL A 34 2.43 0.89 -28.59
CA VAL A 34 3.38 -0.14 -28.99
C VAL A 34 2.68 -1.31 -29.70
N SER A 35 3.46 -2.18 -30.38
CA SER A 35 2.90 -3.37 -31.01
C SER A 35 2.26 -4.30 -29.99
N HIS A 36 1.22 -5.04 -30.38
CA HIS A 36 0.52 -6.01 -29.50
C HIS A 36 1.44 -7.06 -28.87
N GLY A 37 2.53 -7.43 -29.52
CA GLY A 37 3.52 -8.36 -29.01
C GLY A 37 4.58 -7.75 -28.09
N ALA A 38 4.65 -6.43 -27.99
CA ALA A 38 5.68 -5.76 -27.18
C ALA A 38 5.57 -6.08 -25.68
N PRO A 39 4.36 -6.09 -25.05
CA PRO A 39 4.24 -6.45 -23.64
C PRO A 39 4.70 -7.88 -23.34
N LEU A 40 4.44 -8.85 -24.22
CA LEU A 40 4.83 -10.25 -24.04
C LEU A 40 6.35 -10.49 -24.07
N ARG A 41 7.14 -9.52 -24.52
CA ARG A 41 8.61 -9.56 -24.41
C ARG A 41 9.11 -9.16 -23.02
N HIS A 42 8.25 -8.58 -22.20
CA HIS A 42 8.59 -8.02 -20.89
C HIS A 42 7.82 -8.68 -19.75
N PHE A 43 6.67 -9.31 -20.02
CA PHE A 43 5.78 -9.95 -19.06
C PHE A 43 5.25 -11.25 -19.65
N SER A 44 5.37 -12.33 -18.91
CA SER A 44 4.86 -13.66 -19.31
C SER A 44 3.33 -13.72 -19.35
N GLY A 45 2.66 -12.78 -18.64
CA GLY A 45 1.22 -12.71 -18.56
C GLY A 45 0.73 -11.50 -17.77
N ARG A 46 -0.60 -11.41 -17.61
CA ARG A 46 -1.25 -10.34 -16.87
C ARG A 46 -0.85 -10.31 -15.39
N ALA A 47 -0.70 -11.47 -14.76
CA ALA A 47 -0.32 -11.56 -13.35
C ALA A 47 1.05 -10.94 -13.09
N GLU A 48 2.06 -11.21 -13.94
CA GLU A 48 3.40 -10.60 -13.81
C GLU A 48 3.35 -9.08 -14.03
N LEU A 49 2.55 -8.61 -15.00
CA LEU A 49 2.35 -7.17 -15.19
C LEU A 49 1.73 -6.53 -13.95
N LEU A 50 0.64 -7.11 -13.40
CA LEU A 50 -0.02 -6.61 -12.20
C LEU A 50 0.90 -6.67 -10.98
N SER A 51 1.76 -7.70 -10.87
CA SER A 51 2.78 -7.77 -9.82
C SER A 51 3.80 -6.63 -9.93
N ALA A 52 4.23 -6.29 -11.15
CA ALA A 52 5.12 -5.16 -11.36
C ALA A 52 4.45 -3.81 -11.02
N VAL A 53 3.16 -3.66 -11.31
CA VAL A 53 2.36 -2.48 -10.91
C VAL A 53 2.21 -2.41 -9.39
N ALA A 54 1.88 -3.53 -8.72
CA ALA A 54 1.78 -3.60 -7.27
C ALA A 54 3.14 -3.32 -6.58
N THR A 55 4.25 -3.82 -7.15
CA THR A 55 5.62 -3.52 -6.68
C THR A 55 5.88 -2.02 -6.69
N ARG A 56 5.43 -1.29 -7.72
CA ARG A 56 5.51 0.18 -7.76
C ARG A 56 4.68 0.81 -6.64
N GLY A 57 3.46 0.33 -6.38
CA GLY A 57 2.64 0.83 -5.27
C GLY A 57 3.35 0.71 -3.92
N TYR A 58 4.02 -0.42 -3.66
CA TYR A 58 4.85 -0.58 -2.46
C TYR A 58 6.05 0.36 -2.45
N ALA A 59 6.72 0.58 -3.59
CA ALA A 59 7.83 1.52 -3.69
C ALA A 59 7.37 2.96 -3.43
N ASP A 60 6.22 3.38 -3.96
CA ASP A 60 5.63 4.69 -3.72
C ASP A 60 5.26 4.87 -2.23
N LEU A 61 4.73 3.83 -1.60
CA LEU A 61 4.43 3.85 -0.16
C LEU A 61 5.72 3.93 0.68
N LEU A 62 6.77 3.19 0.30
CA LEU A 62 8.06 3.24 0.98
C LEU A 62 8.73 4.61 0.86
N ALA A 63 8.67 5.24 -0.32
CA ALA A 63 9.25 6.57 -0.57
C ALA A 63 8.60 7.67 0.29
N ARG A 64 7.38 7.48 0.77
CA ARG A 64 6.72 8.40 1.71
C ARG A 64 7.45 8.49 3.06
N ARG A 65 8.23 7.47 3.43
CA ARG A 65 9.08 7.49 4.62
C ARG A 65 10.09 8.64 4.60
N GLU A 66 10.63 8.98 3.44
CA GLU A 66 11.62 10.06 3.30
C GLU A 66 11.02 11.45 3.61
N LYS A 67 9.68 11.54 3.57
CA LYS A 67 8.93 12.77 3.85
C LYS A 67 8.43 12.84 5.31
N LEU A 68 8.73 11.81 6.13
CA LEU A 68 8.36 11.85 7.54
C LEU A 68 9.14 12.96 8.25
N PRO A 69 8.50 13.67 9.21
CA PRO A 69 9.16 14.75 9.93
C PRO A 69 10.32 14.24 10.76
N ASP A 70 11.35 15.06 10.92
CA ASP A 70 12.47 14.79 11.83
C ASP A 70 12.11 15.27 13.23
N THR A 71 11.31 14.47 13.94
CA THR A 71 10.69 14.78 15.22
C THR A 71 10.78 13.57 16.16
N SER A 72 10.06 13.59 17.29
CA SER A 72 10.02 12.47 18.21
C SER A 72 9.59 11.15 17.57
N PRO A 73 10.04 9.99 18.05
CA PRO A 73 9.63 8.68 17.53
C PRO A 73 8.11 8.51 17.45
N ARG A 74 7.38 9.04 18.45
CA ARG A 74 5.92 8.99 18.49
C ARG A 74 5.29 9.80 17.34
N GLU A 75 5.73 11.03 17.12
CA GLU A 75 5.22 11.88 16.04
C GLU A 75 5.56 11.30 14.67
N ARG A 76 6.75 10.71 14.50
CA ARG A 76 7.14 10.02 13.26
C ARG A 76 6.26 8.82 12.98
N LEU A 77 5.96 7.98 13.98
CA LEU A 77 5.06 6.86 13.84
C LEU A 77 3.63 7.34 13.50
N THR A 78 3.13 8.34 14.20
CA THR A 78 1.84 8.96 13.93
C THR A 78 1.75 9.46 12.48
N ALA A 79 2.76 10.20 12.02
CA ALA A 79 2.83 10.68 10.64
C ALA A 79 2.90 9.53 9.62
N ALA A 80 3.59 8.43 9.93
CA ALA A 80 3.63 7.24 9.08
C ALA A 80 2.25 6.56 8.97
N CYS A 81 1.50 6.49 10.07
CA CYS A 81 0.14 5.94 10.09
C CYS A 81 -0.83 6.80 9.24
N HIS A 82 -0.79 8.13 9.40
CA HIS A 82 -1.54 9.05 8.54
C HIS A 82 -1.16 8.87 7.08
N SER A 83 0.14 8.87 6.77
CA SER A 83 0.64 8.72 5.39
C SER A 83 0.20 7.40 4.74
N TYR A 84 0.06 6.31 5.51
CA TYR A 84 -0.46 5.04 5.02
C TYR A 84 -1.95 5.13 4.65
N VAL A 85 -2.77 5.69 5.52
CA VAL A 85 -4.21 5.89 5.27
C VAL A 85 -4.41 6.85 4.10
N ASP A 86 -3.69 7.97 4.06
CA ASP A 86 -3.74 8.94 2.95
C ASP A 86 -3.36 8.30 1.61
N PHE A 87 -2.35 7.41 1.61
CA PHE A 87 -1.99 6.68 0.40
C PHE A 87 -3.15 5.82 -0.09
N ALA A 88 -3.79 5.07 0.80
CA ALA A 88 -4.91 4.20 0.46
C ALA A 88 -6.09 4.99 -0.11
N LEU A 89 -6.45 6.10 0.54
CA LEU A 89 -7.57 6.96 0.13
C LEU A 89 -7.31 7.71 -1.17
N ALA A 90 -6.06 8.13 -1.40
CA ALA A 90 -5.66 8.82 -2.62
C ALA A 90 -5.47 7.86 -3.82
N ASN A 91 -5.23 6.56 -3.59
CA ASN A 91 -4.93 5.58 -4.62
C ASN A 91 -5.72 4.28 -4.43
N PRO A 92 -7.06 4.30 -4.37
CA PRO A 92 -7.86 3.16 -3.95
C PRO A 92 -7.64 1.92 -4.83
N ALA A 93 -7.59 2.07 -6.15
CA ALA A 93 -7.37 0.95 -7.07
C ALA A 93 -5.96 0.33 -6.92
N MET A 94 -4.93 1.15 -6.69
CA MET A 94 -3.58 0.66 -6.40
C MET A 94 -3.52 -0.03 -5.05
N PHE A 95 -4.12 0.57 -4.02
CA PHE A 95 -4.18 -0.01 -2.68
C PHE A 95 -4.88 -1.37 -2.70
N GLU A 96 -6.01 -1.50 -3.40
CA GLU A 96 -6.69 -2.77 -3.56
C GLU A 96 -5.80 -3.80 -4.29
N LEU A 97 -5.19 -3.43 -5.44
CA LEU A 97 -4.34 -4.33 -6.21
C LEU A 97 -3.17 -4.90 -5.40
N MET A 98 -2.52 -4.09 -4.56
CA MET A 98 -1.37 -4.52 -3.75
C MET A 98 -1.68 -5.73 -2.85
N PHE A 99 -2.94 -5.94 -2.48
CA PHE A 99 -3.40 -7.01 -1.59
C PHE A 99 -4.25 -8.09 -2.27
N ARG A 100 -4.50 -7.97 -3.58
CA ARG A 100 -5.28 -8.94 -4.39
C ARG A 100 -4.40 -10.11 -4.84
N ARG A 101 -4.16 -11.07 -3.91
CA ARG A 101 -3.34 -12.25 -4.17
C ARG A 101 -3.86 -13.17 -5.29
N ASP A 102 -5.13 -13.03 -5.64
CA ASP A 102 -5.77 -13.73 -6.74
C ASP A 102 -5.44 -13.12 -8.13
N LEU A 103 -4.95 -11.89 -8.17
CA LEU A 103 -4.61 -11.17 -9.40
C LEU A 103 -3.10 -11.06 -9.66
N ILE A 104 -2.29 -11.10 -8.60
CA ILE A 104 -0.83 -10.94 -8.66
C ILE A 104 -0.13 -12.29 -8.46
N ASP A 105 1.10 -12.40 -8.97
CA ASP A 105 1.98 -13.52 -8.62
C ASP A 105 2.62 -13.26 -7.25
N ALA A 106 2.05 -13.87 -6.21
CA ALA A 106 2.54 -13.74 -4.85
C ALA A 106 3.95 -14.35 -4.64
N THR A 107 4.47 -15.11 -5.61
CA THR A 107 5.81 -15.68 -5.58
C THR A 107 6.86 -14.81 -6.27
N ASP A 108 6.44 -13.67 -6.88
CA ASP A 108 7.36 -12.70 -7.48
C ASP A 108 8.33 -12.16 -6.43
N PRO A 109 9.66 -12.37 -6.59
CA PRO A 109 10.64 -11.95 -5.58
C PRO A 109 10.72 -10.43 -5.40
N ALA A 110 10.51 -9.65 -6.47
CA ALA A 110 10.57 -8.18 -6.39
C ALA A 110 9.36 -7.64 -5.63
N LEU A 111 8.17 -8.19 -5.89
CA LEU A 111 6.95 -7.85 -5.15
C LEU A 111 7.08 -8.22 -3.66
N SER A 112 7.54 -9.44 -3.37
CA SER A 112 7.75 -9.91 -2.00
C SER A 112 8.75 -9.04 -1.24
N ALA A 113 9.88 -8.68 -1.87
CA ALA A 113 10.88 -7.81 -1.28
C ALA A 113 10.33 -6.41 -1.01
N ALA A 114 9.58 -5.83 -1.95
CA ALA A 114 9.00 -4.50 -1.78
C ALA A 114 7.96 -4.48 -0.64
N ALA A 115 7.09 -5.47 -0.57
CA ALA A 115 6.10 -5.60 0.50
C ALA A 115 6.77 -5.76 1.88
N SER A 116 7.80 -6.63 1.96
CA SER A 116 8.56 -6.84 3.20
C SER A 116 9.28 -5.57 3.65
N ALA A 117 9.89 -4.81 2.73
CA ALA A 117 10.58 -3.57 3.06
C ALA A 117 9.65 -2.52 3.67
N VAL A 118 8.40 -2.40 3.19
CA VAL A 118 7.39 -1.51 3.77
C VAL A 118 7.08 -1.93 5.21
N PHE A 119 6.80 -3.24 5.43
CA PHE A 119 6.48 -3.74 6.78
C PHE A 119 7.67 -3.62 7.74
N ASP A 120 8.89 -3.98 7.32
CA ASP A 120 10.09 -3.91 8.16
C ASP A 120 10.38 -2.46 8.57
N THR A 121 10.21 -1.52 7.64
CA THR A 121 10.34 -0.09 7.93
C THR A 121 9.31 0.37 8.96
N PHE A 122 8.07 -0.07 8.83
CA PHE A 122 7.01 0.25 9.79
C PHE A 122 7.28 -0.37 11.17
N ALA A 123 7.75 -1.62 11.22
CA ALA A 123 8.12 -2.29 12.46
C ALA A 123 9.24 -1.58 13.22
N VAL A 124 10.22 -1.01 12.50
CA VAL A 124 11.27 -0.18 13.10
C VAL A 124 10.69 1.09 13.74
N LEU A 125 9.73 1.76 13.09
CA LEU A 125 9.07 2.93 13.66
C LEU A 125 8.27 2.58 14.93
N VAL A 126 7.55 1.47 14.93
CA VAL A 126 6.81 0.98 16.11
C VAL A 126 7.77 0.65 17.25
N ALA A 127 8.88 -0.03 16.97
CA ALA A 127 9.87 -0.41 17.98
C ALA A 127 10.56 0.79 18.64
N ALA A 128 10.63 1.93 17.96
CA ALA A 128 11.22 3.15 18.49
C ALA A 128 10.32 3.88 19.52
N VAL A 129 9.04 3.51 19.64
CA VAL A 129 8.08 4.16 20.56
C VAL A 129 7.87 3.32 21.81
N PRO A 130 8.16 3.83 23.01
CA PRO A 130 7.97 3.11 24.28
C PRO A 130 6.49 3.09 24.69
N THR A 131 5.67 2.32 23.99
CA THR A 131 4.24 2.18 24.27
C THR A 131 3.96 1.33 25.54
N PRO A 132 2.78 1.42 26.16
CA PRO A 132 2.39 0.52 27.24
C PRO A 132 2.45 -0.96 26.84
N ILE A 133 2.05 -1.28 25.60
CA ILE A 133 2.10 -2.64 25.05
C ILE A 133 3.55 -3.12 24.90
N ALA A 134 4.45 -2.27 24.40
CA ALA A 134 5.87 -2.60 24.28
C ALA A 134 6.51 -2.88 25.67
N ARG A 135 6.12 -2.13 26.70
CA ARG A 135 6.58 -2.33 28.09
C ARG A 135 6.05 -3.60 28.73
N SER A 136 4.96 -4.20 28.24
CA SER A 136 4.45 -5.47 28.73
C SER A 136 5.26 -6.70 28.31
N GLY A 137 6.31 -6.55 27.51
CA GLY A 137 7.14 -7.63 26.98
C GLY A 137 6.55 -8.30 25.72
N ALA A 138 5.56 -7.68 25.08
CA ALA A 138 5.00 -8.19 23.83
C ALA A 138 6.05 -8.15 22.69
N ASP A 139 5.97 -9.10 21.77
CA ASP A 139 6.78 -9.08 20.54
C ASP A 139 6.43 -7.83 19.70
N LEU A 140 7.40 -6.95 19.52
CA LEU A 140 7.21 -5.68 18.83
C LEU A 140 6.83 -5.85 17.35
N ARG A 141 7.22 -6.96 16.70
CA ARG A 141 6.76 -7.25 15.34
C ARG A 141 5.28 -7.63 15.32
N LEU A 142 4.78 -8.33 16.33
CA LEU A 142 3.35 -8.61 16.46
C LEU A 142 2.56 -7.35 16.77
N VAL A 143 3.11 -6.45 17.60
CA VAL A 143 2.50 -5.12 17.86
C VAL A 143 2.42 -4.32 16.55
N ALA A 144 3.50 -4.28 15.77
CA ALA A 144 3.51 -3.62 14.46
C ALA A 144 2.50 -4.24 13.50
N ALA A 145 2.43 -5.57 13.43
CA ALA A 145 1.47 -6.28 12.57
C ALA A 145 0.01 -5.98 13.00
N SER A 146 -0.26 -5.92 14.29
CA SER A 146 -1.58 -5.60 14.83
C SER A 146 -1.99 -4.16 14.51
N LEU A 147 -1.11 -3.19 14.71
CA LEU A 147 -1.37 -1.80 14.34
C LEU A 147 -1.55 -1.66 12.82
N TRP A 148 -0.71 -2.30 12.03
CA TRP A 148 -0.86 -2.29 10.57
C TRP A 148 -2.20 -2.89 10.12
N ALA A 149 -2.63 -4.01 10.73
CA ALA A 149 -3.93 -4.61 10.44
C ALA A 149 -5.10 -3.67 10.78
N ALA A 150 -4.99 -2.91 11.89
CA ALA A 150 -5.98 -1.90 12.25
C ALA A 150 -6.04 -0.75 11.23
N LEU A 151 -4.88 -0.22 10.80
CA LEU A 151 -4.79 0.81 9.77
C LEU A 151 -5.35 0.32 8.42
N HIS A 152 -4.99 -0.91 8.03
CA HIS A 152 -5.47 -1.51 6.79
C HIS A 152 -6.98 -1.69 6.83
N GLY A 153 -7.51 -2.25 7.90
CA GLY A 153 -8.95 -2.44 8.10
C GLY A 153 -9.72 -1.12 8.09
N LEU A 154 -9.18 -0.09 8.73
CA LEU A 154 -9.75 1.27 8.72
C LEU A 154 -9.84 1.80 7.28
N ALA A 155 -8.73 1.78 6.54
CA ALA A 155 -8.68 2.28 5.16
C ALA A 155 -9.63 1.49 4.24
N GLN A 156 -9.59 0.16 4.32
CA GLN A 156 -10.42 -0.73 3.50
C GLN A 156 -11.92 -0.53 3.77
N LEU A 157 -12.32 -0.52 5.04
CA LEU A 157 -13.72 -0.33 5.44
C LEU A 157 -14.21 1.08 5.10
N TRP A 158 -13.33 2.09 5.15
CA TRP A 158 -13.68 3.43 4.73
C TRP A 158 -13.94 3.49 3.22
N LEU A 159 -13.04 2.93 2.42
CA LEU A 159 -13.16 2.89 0.96
C LEU A 159 -14.42 2.15 0.51
N TRP A 160 -14.83 1.11 1.23
CA TRP A 160 -16.07 0.38 0.94
C TRP A 160 -17.33 1.04 1.51
N GLY A 161 -17.21 2.15 2.21
CA GLY A 161 -18.32 2.87 2.83
C GLY A 161 -18.86 2.21 4.12
N GLY A 162 -18.32 1.06 4.52
CA GLY A 162 -18.81 0.30 5.67
C GLY A 162 -18.56 1.01 7.00
N LEU A 163 -17.40 1.63 7.16
CA LEU A 163 -17.04 2.28 8.42
C LEU A 163 -17.85 3.54 8.66
N ALA A 164 -18.01 4.40 7.66
CA ALA A 164 -18.79 5.61 7.77
C ALA A 164 -20.27 5.32 8.10
N GLY A 165 -20.86 4.30 7.46
CA GLY A 165 -22.24 3.91 7.70
C GLY A 165 -22.48 3.25 9.06
N ALA A 166 -21.55 2.40 9.54
CA ALA A 166 -21.72 1.62 10.75
C ALA A 166 -21.35 2.39 12.04
N SER A 167 -20.32 3.25 11.96
CA SER A 167 -19.74 3.89 13.16
C SER A 167 -20.13 5.35 13.34
N PHE A 168 -20.80 5.96 12.38
CA PHE A 168 -21.06 7.40 12.32
C PHE A 168 -19.79 8.24 12.47
N ALA A 169 -18.61 7.69 12.14
CA ALA A 169 -17.35 8.39 12.19
C ALA A 169 -17.39 9.57 11.20
N PRO A 170 -17.11 10.80 11.63
CA PRO A 170 -17.23 11.98 10.77
C PRO A 170 -16.16 12.01 9.67
N SER A 171 -15.01 11.36 9.90
CA SER A 171 -13.91 11.28 8.94
C SER A 171 -12.98 10.09 9.26
N PRO A 172 -12.16 9.62 8.29
CA PRO A 172 -11.16 8.58 8.54
C PRO A 172 -10.11 9.03 9.56
N GLU A 173 -9.78 10.33 9.61
CA GLU A 173 -8.82 10.89 10.56
C GLU A 173 -9.30 10.74 12.00
N SER A 174 -10.61 10.93 12.26
CA SER A 174 -11.17 10.77 13.62
C SER A 174 -11.11 9.31 14.09
N ALA A 175 -11.37 8.36 13.20
CA ALA A 175 -11.23 6.92 13.51
C ALA A 175 -9.76 6.54 13.70
N LEU A 176 -8.86 7.11 12.88
CA LEU A 176 -7.42 6.91 13.02
C LEU A 176 -6.89 7.46 14.34
N ALA A 177 -7.34 8.64 14.78
CA ALA A 177 -6.96 9.22 16.07
C ALA A 177 -7.27 8.27 17.24
N VAL A 178 -8.48 7.71 17.28
CA VAL A 178 -8.88 6.72 18.31
C VAL A 178 -7.99 5.46 18.24
N THR A 179 -7.69 4.99 17.03
CA THR A 179 -6.78 3.84 16.85
C THR A 179 -5.40 4.13 17.41
N LEU A 180 -4.83 5.30 17.10
CA LEU A 180 -3.51 5.70 17.58
C LEU A 180 -3.48 5.88 19.09
N ASP A 181 -4.50 6.48 19.69
CA ASP A 181 -4.61 6.62 21.15
C ASP A 181 -4.64 5.24 21.84
N ALA A 182 -5.34 4.27 21.28
CA ALA A 182 -5.40 2.92 21.83
C ALA A 182 -4.04 2.18 21.80
N TYR A 183 -3.22 2.41 20.76
CA TYR A 183 -1.91 1.76 20.62
C TYR A 183 -0.76 2.51 21.27
N LEU A 184 -0.81 3.83 21.27
CA LEU A 184 0.29 4.67 21.73
C LEU A 184 0.12 5.18 23.16
N GLY A 185 -1.08 5.22 23.69
CA GLY A 185 -1.41 5.64 25.06
C GLY A 185 -1.42 7.14 25.22
#